data_32926396c5be52ff541fe8d1c95eb52d
#
_entry.id   32926396c5be52ff541fe8d1c95eb52d
#
_cell.length_a   1.000
_cell.length_b   1.000
_cell.length_c   1.000
_cell.angle_alpha   90.00
_cell.angle_beta   90.00
_cell.angle_gamma   90.00
#
_symmetry.space_group_name_H-M   'P 1'
#
loop_
_entity.id
_entity.type
_entity.pdbx_description
1 polymer ?
#
loop_
_entity_poly.entity_id
_entity_poly.type
_entity_poly.pdbx_seq_one_letter_code
_entity_poly.pdbx_strand_id
1 'polypeptide(L)'
;MKKMHLAIICLFTGCTIFAQNIEVQPIPQQVSKQDGQINLPETYQLLGETEANPYAVQELKDLLGGKHPANTGLRIYIGEKGDKSIRKFTRQIPNQKEGYYLSINNKEIILAGNDERGTYYALQTLKQLLKDNQYR
;
A
#
# COMPACT_ATOMS: atom_id res chain seq x y z
N MET A 1 36.39 -7.83 58.86
CA MET A 1 36.23 -8.09 57.43
C MET A 1 34.88 -7.55 56.96
N LYS A 2 34.89 -6.40 56.31
CA LYS A 2 33.63 -5.80 55.77
C LYS A 2 33.37 -6.36 54.37
N LYS A 3 32.27 -7.10 54.22
CA LYS A 3 31.79 -7.59 52.93
C LYS A 3 31.11 -6.43 52.18
N MET A 4 31.73 -5.98 51.10
CA MET A 4 31.23 -4.98 50.21
C MET A 4 30.23 -5.67 49.23
N HIS A 5 28.93 -5.33 49.34
CA HIS A 5 27.91 -5.81 48.40
C HIS A 5 27.90 -4.84 47.22
N LEU A 6 28.34 -5.32 46.07
CA LEU A 6 28.27 -4.61 44.80
C LEU A 6 26.85 -4.76 44.23
N ALA A 7 26.06 -3.70 44.30
CA ALA A 7 24.75 -3.67 43.67
C ALA A 7 24.93 -3.36 42.18
N ILE A 8 24.61 -4.32 41.34
CA ILE A 8 24.54 -4.18 39.88
C ILE A 8 23.22 -3.50 39.54
N ILE A 9 23.26 -2.23 39.18
CA ILE A 9 22.12 -1.51 38.64
C ILE A 9 22.03 -1.86 37.15
N CYS A 10 21.10 -2.72 36.78
CA CYS A 10 20.71 -2.94 35.39
C CYS A 10 19.93 -1.72 34.89
N LEU A 11 20.57 -0.84 34.11
CA LEU A 11 19.89 0.18 33.35
C LEU A 11 19.11 -0.52 32.22
N PHE A 12 17.80 -0.66 32.41
CA PHE A 12 16.90 -0.97 31.32
C PHE A 12 16.74 0.29 30.43
N THR A 13 17.55 0.37 29.38
CA THR A 13 17.28 1.30 28.29
C THR A 13 16.04 0.80 27.57
N GLY A 14 14.89 1.37 27.90
CA GLY A 14 13.64 1.15 27.19
C GLY A 14 13.78 1.66 25.75
N CYS A 15 13.87 0.72 24.82
CA CYS A 15 13.76 1.02 23.41
C CYS A 15 12.28 1.39 23.13
N THR A 16 11.97 2.67 23.10
CA THR A 16 10.66 3.16 22.68
C THR A 16 10.57 2.96 21.16
N ILE A 17 9.89 1.90 20.77
CA ILE A 17 9.51 1.68 19.37
C ILE A 17 8.42 2.71 19.06
N PHE A 18 8.78 3.79 18.35
CA PHE A 18 7.81 4.70 17.77
C PHE A 18 7.11 3.95 16.64
N ALA A 19 5.93 3.41 16.93
CA ALA A 19 5.02 2.94 15.90
C ALA A 19 4.59 4.19 15.09
N GLN A 20 5.09 4.34 13.87
CA GLN A 20 4.60 5.36 12.96
C GLN A 20 3.16 4.99 12.58
N ASN A 21 2.20 5.75 13.08
CA ASN A 21 0.82 5.61 12.68
C ASN A 21 0.68 6.04 11.22
N ILE A 22 0.17 5.14 10.38
CA ILE A 22 -0.19 5.46 9.00
C ILE A 22 -1.57 6.10 9.06
N GLU A 23 -1.63 7.43 8.90
CA GLU A 23 -2.89 8.18 8.84
C GLU A 23 -3.38 8.24 7.41
N VAL A 24 -4.22 7.31 7.01
CA VAL A 24 -4.89 7.30 5.70
C VAL A 24 -6.41 7.33 5.87
N GLN A 25 -7.10 7.93 4.89
CA GLN A 25 -8.56 8.00 4.85
C GLN A 25 -9.06 7.37 3.53
N PRO A 26 -10.04 6.46 3.58
CA PRO A 26 -10.67 5.87 4.77
C PRO A 26 -9.70 5.00 5.58
N ILE A 27 -9.93 4.87 6.89
CA ILE A 27 -9.06 4.12 7.81
C ILE A 27 -9.06 2.64 7.42
N PRO A 28 -7.90 2.05 7.07
CA PRO A 28 -7.80 0.63 6.78
C PRO A 28 -8.13 -0.22 8.01
N GLN A 29 -8.88 -1.29 7.85
CA GLN A 29 -9.21 -2.20 8.96
C GLN A 29 -8.02 -3.08 9.37
N GLN A 30 -7.16 -3.41 8.41
CA GLN A 30 -5.94 -4.17 8.65
C GLN A 30 -4.79 -3.55 7.86
N VAL A 31 -3.68 -3.32 8.52
CA VAL A 31 -2.44 -2.81 7.92
C VAL A 31 -1.30 -3.74 8.28
N SER A 32 -0.60 -4.24 7.27
CA SER A 32 0.68 -4.94 7.45
C SER A 32 1.76 -4.12 6.78
N LYS A 33 2.70 -3.63 7.57
CA LYS A 33 3.84 -2.85 7.07
C LYS A 33 5.05 -3.77 6.91
N GLN A 34 5.68 -3.68 5.74
CA GLN A 34 6.97 -4.32 5.50
C GLN A 34 8.04 -3.23 5.43
N ASP A 35 9.23 -3.55 5.91
CA ASP A 35 10.36 -2.64 5.82
C ASP A 35 10.83 -2.49 4.37
N GLY A 36 11.09 -1.26 3.96
CA GLY A 36 11.59 -0.95 2.62
C GLY A 36 11.06 0.38 2.10
N GLN A 37 11.79 0.93 1.14
CA GLN A 37 11.37 2.07 0.34
C GLN A 37 10.92 1.56 -1.03
N ILE A 38 9.84 2.13 -1.54
CA ILE A 38 9.35 1.83 -2.88
C ILE A 38 9.76 2.99 -3.78
N ASN A 39 10.66 2.69 -4.70
CA ASN A 39 10.99 3.60 -5.78
C ASN A 39 10.12 3.25 -6.98
N LEU A 40 9.20 4.15 -7.35
CA LEU A 40 8.41 3.98 -8.56
C LEU A 40 9.32 4.09 -9.79
N PRO A 41 9.46 3.04 -10.61
CA PRO A 41 10.29 3.07 -11.81
C PRO A 41 9.68 4.01 -12.86
N GLU A 42 10.49 4.40 -13.86
CA GLU A 42 10.05 5.26 -14.98
C GLU A 42 8.99 4.58 -15.86
N THR A 43 8.94 3.25 -15.86
CA THR A 43 7.99 2.48 -16.66
C THR A 43 7.14 1.57 -15.81
N TYR A 44 5.88 1.40 -16.19
CA TYR A 44 4.94 0.50 -15.53
C TYR A 44 4.06 -0.22 -16.53
N GLN A 45 3.57 -1.39 -16.15
CA GLN A 45 2.56 -2.13 -16.88
C GLN A 45 1.22 -1.99 -16.14
N LEU A 46 0.21 -1.43 -16.80
CA LEU A 46 -1.13 -1.28 -16.23
C LEU A 46 -2.03 -2.44 -16.66
N LEU A 47 -2.57 -3.15 -15.68
CA LEU A 47 -3.41 -4.32 -15.85
C LEU A 47 -4.81 -4.04 -15.27
N GLY A 48 -5.85 -4.22 -16.09
CA GLY A 48 -7.23 -3.90 -15.74
C GLY A 48 -7.72 -2.53 -16.23
N GLU A 49 -6.91 -1.83 -17.01
CA GLU A 49 -7.24 -0.51 -17.54
C GLU A 49 -8.60 -0.46 -18.28
N THR A 50 -8.93 -1.52 -19.03
CA THR A 50 -10.17 -1.61 -19.82
C THR A 50 -11.36 -2.14 -19.04
N GLU A 51 -11.15 -2.71 -17.88
CA GLU A 51 -12.17 -3.31 -17.02
C GLU A 51 -12.58 -2.37 -15.87
N ALA A 52 -11.61 -1.65 -15.32
CA ALA A 52 -11.82 -0.73 -14.21
C ALA A 52 -12.55 0.56 -14.63
N ASN A 53 -13.09 1.25 -13.63
CA ASN A 53 -13.72 2.55 -13.85
C ASN A 53 -12.75 3.54 -14.51
N PRO A 54 -13.12 4.18 -15.65
CA PRO A 54 -12.25 5.09 -16.39
C PRO A 54 -11.73 6.28 -15.57
N TYR A 55 -12.52 6.79 -14.62
CA TYR A 55 -12.09 7.91 -13.76
C TYR A 55 -10.98 7.46 -12.79
N ALA A 56 -11.11 6.27 -12.21
CA ALA A 56 -10.07 5.72 -11.34
C ALA A 56 -8.77 5.45 -12.12
N VAL A 57 -8.90 4.93 -13.33
CA VAL A 57 -7.76 4.70 -14.23
C VAL A 57 -7.05 6.02 -14.59
N GLN A 58 -7.82 7.06 -14.93
CA GLN A 58 -7.25 8.36 -15.25
C GLN A 58 -6.55 8.98 -14.04
N GLU A 59 -7.17 8.95 -12.87
CA GLU A 59 -6.57 9.49 -11.64
C GLU A 59 -5.29 8.73 -11.25
N LEU A 60 -5.24 7.41 -11.48
CA LEU A 60 -4.02 6.63 -11.29
C LEU A 60 -2.91 7.06 -12.26
N LYS A 61 -3.23 7.27 -13.53
CA LYS A 61 -2.27 7.78 -14.53
C LYS A 61 -1.74 9.16 -14.15
N ASP A 62 -2.60 10.03 -13.68
CA ASP A 62 -2.23 11.38 -13.22
C ASP A 62 -1.30 11.30 -11.98
N LEU A 63 -1.59 10.39 -11.06
CA LEU A 63 -0.75 10.14 -9.88
C LEU A 63 0.65 9.62 -10.26
N LEU A 64 0.73 8.77 -11.28
CA LEU A 64 2.01 8.26 -11.78
C LEU A 64 2.83 9.31 -12.51
N GLY A 65 2.21 10.43 -12.97
CA GLY A 65 2.87 11.61 -13.56
C GLY A 65 3.92 11.20 -14.59
N GLY A 66 4.43 11.94 -15.45
CA GLY A 66 5.54 11.69 -16.41
C GLY A 66 6.11 10.27 -16.64
N LYS A 67 5.64 9.25 -15.91
CA LYS A 67 6.03 7.85 -16.10
C LYS A 67 5.28 7.23 -17.28
N HIS A 68 5.91 6.28 -17.96
CA HIS A 68 5.40 5.77 -19.22
C HIS A 68 4.82 4.35 -19.07
N PRO A 69 3.60 4.09 -19.59
CA PRO A 69 3.10 2.73 -19.71
C PRO A 69 3.98 1.92 -20.66
N ALA A 70 4.30 0.68 -20.27
CA ALA A 70 5.13 -0.23 -21.03
C ALA A 70 4.69 -1.68 -20.78
N ASN A 71 5.20 -2.62 -21.56
CA ASN A 71 4.97 -4.05 -21.32
C ASN A 71 5.95 -4.64 -20.29
N THR A 72 6.75 -3.82 -19.67
CA THR A 72 7.77 -4.19 -18.68
C THR A 72 7.76 -3.21 -17.51
N GLY A 73 8.47 -3.54 -16.47
CA GLY A 73 8.58 -2.68 -15.28
C GLY A 73 7.61 -3.07 -14.16
N LEU A 74 7.23 -2.09 -13.35
CA LEU A 74 6.31 -2.29 -12.24
C LEU A 74 4.92 -2.68 -12.77
N ARG A 75 4.36 -3.78 -12.30
CA ARG A 75 3.00 -4.18 -12.63
C ARG A 75 2.01 -3.49 -11.70
N ILE A 76 1.02 -2.81 -12.25
CA ILE A 76 -0.04 -2.17 -11.49
C ILE A 76 -1.37 -2.79 -11.90
N TYR A 77 -2.04 -3.42 -10.93
CA TYR A 77 -3.35 -4.02 -11.11
C TYR A 77 -4.40 -3.08 -10.55
N ILE A 78 -5.43 -2.80 -11.34
CA ILE A 78 -6.58 -2.01 -10.92
C ILE A 78 -7.87 -2.67 -11.37
N GLY A 79 -8.86 -2.75 -10.48
CA GLY A 79 -10.16 -3.32 -10.81
C GLY A 79 -10.96 -3.72 -9.58
N GLU A 80 -12.13 -4.30 -9.84
CA GLU A 80 -13.03 -4.78 -8.81
C GLU A 80 -13.21 -6.31 -8.87
N LYS A 81 -13.81 -6.84 -7.84
CA LYS A 81 -14.10 -8.27 -7.74
C LYS A 81 -14.96 -8.74 -8.92
N GLY A 82 -14.45 -9.68 -9.68
CA GLY A 82 -15.05 -10.14 -10.91
C GLY A 82 -14.24 -9.83 -12.17
N ASP A 83 -13.42 -8.78 -12.14
CA ASP A 83 -12.54 -8.44 -13.25
C ASP A 83 -11.45 -9.50 -13.45
N LYS A 84 -11.09 -9.75 -14.71
CA LYS A 84 -10.08 -10.77 -15.05
C LYS A 84 -8.72 -10.45 -14.46
N SER A 85 -8.32 -9.18 -14.50
CA SER A 85 -7.06 -8.68 -13.97
C SER A 85 -6.92 -8.90 -12.46
N ILE A 86 -8.04 -8.86 -11.72
CA ILE A 86 -8.11 -8.93 -10.26
C ILE A 86 -8.39 -10.35 -9.76
N ARG A 87 -8.77 -11.28 -10.63
CA ARG A 87 -9.23 -12.64 -10.26
C ARG A 87 -8.29 -13.36 -9.29
N LYS A 88 -6.98 -13.26 -9.48
CA LYS A 88 -6.00 -13.92 -8.61
C LYS A 88 -5.92 -13.35 -7.20
N PHE A 89 -6.46 -12.17 -6.97
CA PHE A 89 -6.46 -11.47 -5.68
C PHE A 89 -7.81 -11.54 -4.96
N THR A 90 -8.80 -12.23 -5.51
CA THR A 90 -10.18 -12.27 -4.98
C THR A 90 -10.26 -12.69 -3.52
N ARG A 91 -9.34 -13.57 -3.06
CA ARG A 91 -9.32 -14.04 -1.67
C ARG A 91 -8.85 -12.99 -0.67
N GLN A 92 -8.06 -12.03 -1.11
CA GLN A 92 -7.55 -10.93 -0.29
C GLN A 92 -8.54 -9.76 -0.19
N ILE A 93 -9.49 -9.66 -1.13
CA ILE A 93 -10.47 -8.58 -1.14
C ILE A 93 -11.53 -8.86 -0.06
N PRO A 94 -11.72 -7.93 0.91
CA PRO A 94 -12.77 -8.07 1.91
C PRO A 94 -14.15 -8.19 1.25
N ASN A 95 -14.96 -9.16 1.69
CA ASN A 95 -16.29 -9.38 1.16
C ASN A 95 -17.32 -8.46 1.84
N GLN A 96 -17.11 -7.16 1.73
CA GLN A 96 -17.99 -6.13 2.28
C GLN A 96 -18.08 -4.95 1.32
N LYS A 97 -19.16 -4.21 1.40
CA LYS A 97 -19.36 -2.99 0.61
C LYS A 97 -18.19 -2.03 0.81
N GLU A 98 -17.70 -1.48 -0.30
CA GLU A 98 -16.57 -0.54 -0.32
C GLU A 98 -15.26 -1.12 0.23
N GLY A 99 -15.20 -2.43 0.50
CA GLY A 99 -13.99 -3.12 0.90
C GLY A 99 -12.94 -3.11 -0.21
N TYR A 100 -11.67 -3.06 0.17
CA TYR A 100 -10.57 -3.11 -0.80
C TYR A 100 -9.34 -3.81 -0.25
N TYR A 101 -8.52 -4.27 -1.16
CA TYR A 101 -7.19 -4.79 -0.94
C TYR A 101 -6.18 -3.90 -1.66
N LEU A 102 -5.25 -3.33 -0.91
CA LEU A 102 -4.11 -2.58 -1.43
C LEU A 102 -2.83 -3.29 -1.03
N SER A 103 -2.01 -3.61 -2.00
CA SER A 103 -0.66 -4.14 -1.78
C SER A 103 0.34 -3.36 -2.61
N ILE A 104 1.47 -3.05 -2.00
CA ILE A 104 2.53 -2.26 -2.63
C ILE A 104 3.86 -2.95 -2.34
N ASN A 105 4.57 -3.33 -3.40
CA ASN A 105 5.93 -3.86 -3.29
C ASN A 105 6.75 -3.48 -4.54
N ASN A 106 8.03 -3.84 -4.57
CA ASN A 106 8.94 -3.47 -5.65
C ASN A 106 8.62 -4.09 -7.02
N LYS A 107 7.73 -5.08 -7.08
CA LYS A 107 7.36 -5.79 -8.31
C LYS A 107 5.97 -5.42 -8.79
N GLU A 108 5.07 -5.11 -7.86
CA GLU A 108 3.67 -4.87 -8.20
C GLU A 108 2.95 -3.98 -7.17
N ILE A 109 1.96 -3.25 -7.67
CA ILE A 109 0.95 -2.53 -6.89
C ILE A 109 -0.40 -3.15 -7.25
N ILE A 110 -1.23 -3.44 -6.24
CA ILE A 110 -2.54 -4.05 -6.42
C ILE A 110 -3.59 -3.14 -5.81
N LEU A 111 -4.50 -2.66 -6.64
CA LEU A 111 -5.64 -1.82 -6.29
C LEU A 111 -6.92 -2.59 -6.60
N ALA A 112 -7.41 -3.39 -5.65
CA ALA A 112 -8.50 -4.33 -5.87
C ALA A 112 -9.65 -4.07 -4.91
N GLY A 113 -10.79 -3.60 -5.43
CA GLY A 113 -12.00 -3.36 -4.66
C GLY A 113 -12.97 -4.54 -4.68
N ASN A 114 -13.82 -4.64 -3.65
CA ASN A 114 -14.98 -5.52 -3.69
C ASN A 114 -16.04 -4.99 -4.68
N ASP A 115 -16.05 -3.68 -4.86
CA ASP A 115 -16.88 -2.92 -5.79
C ASP A 115 -16.08 -1.70 -6.30
N GLU A 116 -16.70 -0.93 -7.18
CA GLU A 116 -16.10 0.27 -7.79
C GLU A 116 -15.59 1.28 -6.74
N ARG A 117 -16.36 1.51 -5.68
CA ARG A 117 -15.95 2.42 -4.61
C ARG A 117 -14.76 1.88 -3.81
N GLY A 118 -14.74 0.57 -3.57
CA GLY A 118 -13.59 -0.08 -2.94
C GLY A 118 -12.32 0.12 -3.77
N THR A 119 -12.38 -0.06 -5.07
CA THR A 119 -11.24 0.22 -5.98
C THR A 119 -10.78 1.68 -5.89
N TYR A 120 -11.74 2.61 -5.88
CA TYR A 120 -11.45 4.04 -5.72
C TYR A 120 -10.78 4.35 -4.37
N TYR A 121 -11.24 3.75 -3.28
CA TYR A 121 -10.63 3.92 -1.96
C TYR A 121 -9.21 3.34 -1.87
N ALA A 122 -8.96 2.21 -2.52
CA ALA A 122 -7.60 1.69 -2.66
C ALA A 122 -6.67 2.71 -3.34
N LEU A 123 -7.14 3.36 -4.40
CA LEU A 123 -6.39 4.41 -5.10
C LEU A 123 -6.15 5.64 -4.21
N GLN A 124 -7.16 6.09 -3.46
CA GLN A 124 -6.99 7.23 -2.55
C GLN A 124 -5.98 6.92 -1.43
N THR A 125 -5.98 5.70 -0.93
CA THR A 125 -4.98 5.25 0.04
C THR A 125 -3.58 5.23 -0.57
N LEU A 126 -3.41 4.69 -1.78
CA LEU A 126 -2.13 4.74 -2.50
C LEU A 126 -1.64 6.18 -2.68
N LYS A 127 -2.52 7.08 -3.09
CA LYS A 127 -2.20 8.50 -3.29
C LYS A 127 -1.68 9.17 -2.01
N GLN A 128 -2.31 8.88 -0.87
CA GLN A 128 -1.87 9.40 0.43
C GLN A 128 -0.49 8.84 0.81
N LEU A 129 -0.28 7.53 0.67
CA LEU A 129 0.99 6.87 0.98
C LEU A 129 2.15 7.36 0.12
N LEU A 130 1.92 7.59 -1.16
CA LEU A 130 2.95 8.13 -2.07
C LEU A 130 3.28 9.58 -1.75
N LYS A 131 2.29 10.39 -1.38
CA LYS A 131 2.48 11.78 -0.99
C LYS A 131 3.31 11.89 0.29
N ASP A 132 3.03 11.08 1.30
CA ASP A 132 3.76 11.06 2.56
C ASP A 132 5.23 10.65 2.37
N ASN A 133 5.52 9.77 1.43
CA ASN A 133 6.88 9.34 1.12
C ASN A 133 7.69 10.36 0.30
N GLN A 134 7.05 11.32 -0.36
CA GLN A 134 7.75 12.40 -1.08
C GLN A 134 8.28 13.50 -0.15
N TYR A 135 7.81 13.55 1.07
CA TYR A 135 8.22 14.55 2.07
C TYR A 135 9.17 14.01 3.14
N ARG A 136 9.69 12.83 2.95
CA ARG A 136 10.72 12.19 3.80
C ARG A 136 12.02 11.91 2.98
#